data_10b967d372e2104259a8dd50ab3a7261
#
_entry.id   10b967d372e2104259a8dd50ab3a7261
#
_cell.length_a   1.000
_cell.length_b   1.000
_cell.length_c   1.000
_cell.angle_alpha   90.00
_cell.angle_beta   90.00
_cell.angle_gamma   90.00
#
_symmetry.space_group_name_H-M   'P 1'
#
loop_
_entity.id
_entity.type
_entity.pdbx_description
1 polymer ?
#
loop_
_entity_poly.entity_id
_entity_poly.type
_entity_poly.pdbx_seq_one_letter_code
_entity_poly.pdbx_strand_id
1 'polypeptide(L)'
;MITVGELVARFLEQCGVKVAFGVISIHNMPMLDALHRRGRIHFVPARGEAGACNMADAAARVSGTLGVCVTSTGTGAGNAAGALVEALTAGTPLMHLTGQIESDFIDRDLGFIHEAPAQLAMLQAVGKAAFRIRNAETALATLREAVRLAFTPPCGPVSIEIPIDVQARLLPLPADLAPLWPAPLQPAAAEVEALAARLLDKRRPLLWLGGGARGAGAAVARFVAMGWGVVTSVQGRGILPEDHPASLGAYNLQKPAEALYQSCDAMLVVGSRLRSNETLRYQLKLPAALYRIDANALAHNRGYPSDYFVQGDALATLHALADRLEGRMAPDPALLPDVQRARQQAVAHVNGTLGPYQALQDGLAAQAAQAVQNGSGLWWVRDITLSNSMWGNRAPQLNHPRAGVHALGGGIGQGLAMAIGASVADRLHGLGRKTVALVGDGGFMLNVGELACAAQERAPFLLLLMNDGGYGVIKNIQDDLYGSRHCYVDLHTPDFAQLCTSLQVAHLRLSGPEHCAAVLAQAWALDGPVVVEVDMRAWGPFAAKFAGPILRKD
;
A
#
# COMPACT_ATOMS: atom_id res chain seq x y z
N MET A 1 3.86 -26.18 -30.11
CA MET A 1 3.08 -24.96 -30.31
C MET A 1 2.24 -24.70 -29.08
N ILE A 2 2.17 -23.44 -28.62
CA ILE A 2 1.31 -22.96 -27.52
C ILE A 2 0.51 -21.76 -28.00
N THR A 3 -0.60 -21.43 -27.32
CA THR A 3 -1.30 -20.17 -27.60
C THR A 3 -0.61 -19.00 -26.90
N VAL A 4 -0.90 -17.76 -27.34
CA VAL A 4 -0.45 -16.55 -26.60
C VAL A 4 -1.01 -16.52 -25.17
N GLY A 5 -2.27 -16.96 -24.97
CA GLY A 5 -2.84 -17.10 -23.62
C GLY A 5 -2.03 -18.06 -22.73
N GLU A 6 -1.56 -19.18 -23.30
CA GLU A 6 -0.69 -20.11 -22.57
C GLU A 6 0.73 -19.53 -22.35
N LEU A 7 1.25 -18.75 -23.30
CA LEU A 7 2.50 -18.02 -23.11
C LEU A 7 2.39 -17.06 -21.90
N VAL A 8 1.30 -16.29 -21.81
CA VAL A 8 1.05 -15.39 -20.67
C VAL A 8 1.04 -16.17 -19.36
N ALA A 9 0.28 -17.27 -19.28
CA ALA A 9 0.21 -18.08 -18.07
C ALA A 9 1.59 -18.62 -17.64
N ARG A 10 2.37 -19.17 -18.57
CA ARG A 10 3.72 -19.67 -18.31
C ARG A 10 4.70 -18.56 -17.90
N PHE A 11 4.60 -17.40 -18.53
CA PHE A 11 5.43 -16.25 -18.19
C PHE A 11 5.14 -15.74 -16.77
N LEU A 12 3.87 -15.63 -16.36
CA LEU A 12 3.50 -15.25 -15.01
C LEU A 12 4.01 -16.24 -13.95
N GLU A 13 4.02 -17.55 -14.27
CA GLU A 13 4.64 -18.56 -13.40
C GLU A 13 6.15 -18.30 -13.21
N GLN A 14 6.86 -17.94 -14.29
CA GLN A 14 8.29 -17.58 -14.22
C GLN A 14 8.53 -16.28 -13.42
N CYS A 15 7.53 -15.39 -13.37
CA CYS A 15 7.56 -14.22 -12.50
C CYS A 15 7.31 -14.54 -11.01
N GLY A 16 7.05 -15.80 -10.66
CA GLY A 16 6.75 -16.22 -9.29
C GLY A 16 5.33 -15.85 -8.81
N VAL A 17 4.43 -15.54 -9.74
CA VAL A 17 3.03 -15.23 -9.44
C VAL A 17 2.32 -16.50 -8.93
N LYS A 18 1.71 -16.42 -7.76
CA LYS A 18 0.91 -17.52 -7.19
C LYS A 18 -0.60 -17.24 -7.22
N VAL A 19 -0.98 -15.97 -7.35
CA VAL A 19 -2.38 -15.55 -7.38
C VAL A 19 -2.59 -14.43 -8.40
N ALA A 20 -3.72 -14.51 -9.12
CA ALA A 20 -4.24 -13.46 -9.98
C ALA A 20 -5.70 -13.18 -9.62
N PHE A 21 -6.12 -11.95 -9.79
CA PHE A 21 -7.47 -11.49 -9.45
C PHE A 21 -8.15 -10.94 -10.69
N GLY A 22 -9.46 -11.12 -10.85
CA GLY A 22 -10.11 -10.57 -12.02
C GLY A 22 -11.57 -10.91 -12.16
N VAL A 23 -12.14 -10.45 -13.27
CA VAL A 23 -13.48 -10.79 -13.69
C VAL A 23 -13.39 -11.47 -15.07
N ILE A 24 -13.97 -12.67 -15.18
CA ILE A 24 -13.99 -13.41 -16.44
C ILE A 24 -14.92 -12.74 -17.46
N SER A 25 -14.49 -12.71 -18.70
CA SER A 25 -15.30 -12.24 -19.82
C SER A 25 -14.91 -12.96 -21.12
N ILE A 26 -15.71 -12.79 -22.17
CA ILE A 26 -15.41 -13.32 -23.50
C ILE A 26 -13.99 -12.91 -23.93
N HIS A 27 -13.63 -11.64 -23.73
CA HIS A 27 -12.39 -11.06 -24.26
C HIS A 27 -11.10 -11.42 -23.48
N ASN A 28 -11.21 -12.12 -22.35
CA ASN A 28 -10.04 -12.63 -21.61
C ASN A 28 -10.07 -14.15 -21.37
N MET A 29 -11.10 -14.81 -21.89
CA MET A 29 -11.33 -16.25 -21.70
C MET A 29 -10.14 -17.13 -22.14
N PRO A 30 -9.47 -16.90 -23.29
CA PRO A 30 -8.36 -17.75 -23.69
C PRO A 30 -7.15 -17.67 -22.73
N MET A 31 -6.91 -16.52 -22.09
CA MET A 31 -5.88 -16.39 -21.05
C MET A 31 -6.30 -17.11 -19.77
N LEU A 32 -7.55 -16.94 -19.32
CA LEU A 32 -8.04 -17.57 -18.09
C LEU A 32 -8.18 -19.08 -18.22
N ASP A 33 -8.60 -19.59 -19.38
CA ASP A 33 -8.59 -21.02 -19.69
C ASP A 33 -7.17 -21.62 -19.59
N ALA A 34 -6.18 -20.91 -20.11
CA ALA A 34 -4.78 -21.34 -19.99
C ALA A 34 -4.30 -21.35 -18.54
N LEU A 35 -4.63 -20.34 -17.72
CA LEU A 35 -4.33 -20.32 -16.28
C LEU A 35 -4.99 -21.50 -15.57
N HIS A 36 -6.28 -21.75 -15.86
CA HIS A 36 -7.05 -22.85 -15.27
C HIS A 36 -6.46 -24.23 -15.61
N ARG A 37 -6.20 -24.51 -16.89
CA ARG A 37 -5.61 -25.78 -17.34
C ARG A 37 -4.24 -26.05 -16.74
N ARG A 38 -3.47 -25.01 -16.48
CA ARG A 38 -2.14 -25.13 -15.88
C ARG A 38 -2.19 -25.36 -14.37
N GLY A 39 -3.18 -24.82 -13.67
CA GLY A 39 -3.40 -25.01 -12.24
C GLY A 39 -2.25 -24.58 -11.33
N ARG A 40 -1.36 -23.67 -11.79
CA ARG A 40 -0.19 -23.21 -11.05
C ARG A 40 -0.41 -21.85 -10.36
N ILE A 41 -1.32 -21.05 -10.90
CA ILE A 41 -1.70 -19.73 -10.40
C ILE A 41 -3.16 -19.83 -9.95
N HIS A 42 -3.42 -19.53 -8.69
CA HIS A 42 -4.79 -19.45 -8.17
C HIS A 42 -5.47 -18.21 -8.73
N PHE A 43 -6.61 -18.37 -9.39
CA PHE A 43 -7.41 -17.25 -9.88
C PHE A 43 -8.55 -16.96 -8.93
N VAL A 44 -8.62 -15.74 -8.42
CA VAL A 44 -9.67 -15.25 -7.54
C VAL A 44 -10.70 -14.48 -8.36
N PRO A 45 -11.93 -15.01 -8.53
CA PRO A 45 -12.98 -14.32 -9.26
C PRO A 45 -13.60 -13.21 -8.37
N ALA A 46 -13.19 -11.98 -8.63
CA ALA A 46 -13.73 -10.80 -7.98
C ALA A 46 -15.17 -10.49 -8.44
N ARG A 47 -15.84 -9.57 -7.76
CA ARG A 47 -17.20 -9.10 -8.11
C ARG A 47 -17.17 -7.78 -8.88
N GLY A 48 -16.00 -7.15 -8.97
CA GLY A 48 -15.76 -5.97 -9.78
C GLY A 48 -14.28 -5.78 -10.09
N GLU A 49 -13.99 -5.13 -11.21
CA GLU A 49 -12.60 -4.96 -11.68
C GLU A 49 -11.78 -4.02 -10.77
N ALA A 50 -12.42 -3.03 -10.18
CA ALA A 50 -11.78 -2.17 -9.17
C ALA A 50 -11.37 -2.98 -7.93
N GLY A 51 -12.27 -3.86 -7.45
CA GLY A 51 -11.98 -4.81 -6.37
C GLY A 51 -10.81 -5.73 -6.73
N ALA A 52 -10.84 -6.34 -7.91
CA ALA A 52 -9.77 -7.20 -8.40
C ALA A 52 -8.40 -6.51 -8.45
N CYS A 53 -8.36 -5.27 -8.94
CA CYS A 53 -7.13 -4.50 -9.02
C CYS A 53 -6.60 -4.12 -7.62
N ASN A 54 -7.46 -3.74 -6.69
CA ASN A 54 -7.09 -3.48 -5.29
C ASN A 54 -6.61 -4.75 -4.56
N MET A 55 -7.20 -5.92 -4.84
CA MET A 55 -6.70 -7.21 -4.34
C MET A 55 -5.29 -7.49 -4.86
N ALA A 56 -5.05 -7.31 -6.17
CA ALA A 56 -3.75 -7.51 -6.79
C ALA A 56 -2.69 -6.54 -6.25
N ASP A 57 -3.05 -5.28 -6.02
CA ASP A 57 -2.20 -4.27 -5.40
C ASP A 57 -1.77 -4.70 -3.99
N ALA A 58 -2.71 -5.06 -3.12
CA ALA A 58 -2.41 -5.51 -1.76
C ALA A 58 -1.59 -6.80 -1.75
N ALA A 59 -1.91 -7.78 -2.60
CA ALA A 59 -1.16 -9.02 -2.75
C ALA A 59 0.31 -8.75 -3.10
N ALA A 60 0.58 -7.86 -4.05
CA ALA A 60 1.94 -7.45 -4.41
C ALA A 60 2.67 -6.74 -3.26
N ARG A 61 1.98 -5.89 -2.52
CA ARG A 61 2.59 -5.15 -1.39
C ARG A 61 3.05 -6.10 -0.28
N VAL A 62 2.25 -7.11 0.08
CA VAL A 62 2.60 -8.04 1.17
C VAL A 62 3.59 -9.10 0.73
N SER A 63 3.42 -9.69 -0.46
CA SER A 63 4.31 -10.73 -0.98
C SER A 63 5.65 -10.20 -1.51
N GLY A 64 5.67 -8.97 -2.00
CA GLY A 64 6.82 -8.40 -2.71
C GLY A 64 7.00 -8.90 -4.13
N THR A 65 6.01 -9.61 -4.67
CA THR A 65 6.00 -10.14 -6.03
C THR A 65 5.20 -9.25 -6.99
N LEU A 66 5.10 -9.66 -8.25
CA LEU A 66 4.24 -8.99 -9.23
C LEU A 66 2.76 -9.20 -8.88
N GLY A 67 2.00 -8.12 -8.71
CA GLY A 67 0.55 -8.17 -8.66
C GLY A 67 -0.04 -8.43 -10.05
N VAL A 68 -1.10 -9.24 -10.14
CA VAL A 68 -1.75 -9.52 -11.42
C VAL A 68 -3.25 -9.31 -11.32
N CYS A 69 -3.76 -8.39 -12.14
CA CYS A 69 -5.18 -8.15 -12.32
C CYS A 69 -5.59 -8.46 -13.77
N VAL A 70 -6.70 -9.18 -13.96
CA VAL A 70 -7.22 -9.53 -15.29
C VAL A 70 -8.62 -8.98 -15.45
N THR A 71 -8.86 -8.16 -16.48
CA THR A 71 -10.16 -7.53 -16.73
C THR A 71 -10.68 -7.81 -18.13
N SER A 72 -11.95 -7.51 -18.35
CA SER A 72 -12.50 -7.35 -19.70
C SER A 72 -11.99 -6.07 -20.37
N THR A 73 -12.25 -5.93 -21.66
CA THR A 73 -12.05 -4.69 -22.42
C THR A 73 -13.15 -3.67 -22.15
N GLY A 74 -12.99 -2.45 -22.62
CA GLY A 74 -13.98 -1.38 -22.56
C GLY A 74 -14.36 -1.02 -21.13
N THR A 75 -15.60 -1.31 -20.76
CA THR A 75 -16.13 -1.02 -19.42
C THR A 75 -15.36 -1.70 -18.31
N GLY A 76 -14.89 -2.95 -18.52
CA GLY A 76 -14.08 -3.66 -17.52
C GLY A 76 -12.73 -3.02 -17.28
N ALA A 77 -12.02 -2.63 -18.34
CA ALA A 77 -10.77 -1.88 -18.21
C ALA A 77 -11.01 -0.50 -17.57
N GLY A 78 -12.12 0.16 -17.91
CA GLY A 78 -12.53 1.45 -17.32
C GLY A 78 -12.80 1.34 -15.81
N ASN A 79 -13.48 0.29 -15.36
CA ASN A 79 -13.77 0.04 -13.94
C ASN A 79 -12.50 -0.14 -13.10
N ALA A 80 -11.39 -0.63 -13.66
CA ALA A 80 -10.12 -0.78 -12.95
C ALA A 80 -9.32 0.54 -12.82
N ALA A 81 -9.66 1.59 -13.58
CA ALA A 81 -8.85 2.80 -13.70
C ALA A 81 -8.52 3.46 -12.36
N GLY A 82 -9.51 3.65 -11.49
CA GLY A 82 -9.28 4.25 -10.16
C GLY A 82 -8.33 3.42 -9.29
N ALA A 83 -8.44 2.10 -9.33
CA ALA A 83 -7.55 1.21 -8.59
C ALA A 83 -6.12 1.17 -9.18
N LEU A 84 -5.98 1.35 -10.50
CA LEU A 84 -4.66 1.52 -11.13
C LEU A 84 -3.98 2.82 -10.68
N VAL A 85 -4.73 3.93 -10.52
CA VAL A 85 -4.21 5.18 -9.95
C VAL A 85 -3.72 4.98 -8.52
N GLU A 86 -4.43 4.16 -7.71
CA GLU A 86 -3.96 3.80 -6.36
C GLU A 86 -2.64 3.05 -6.42
N ALA A 87 -2.55 1.99 -7.22
CA ALA A 87 -1.32 1.20 -7.39
C ALA A 87 -0.14 2.06 -7.89
N LEU A 88 -0.41 3.04 -8.80
CA LEU A 88 0.58 4.01 -9.26
C LEU A 88 1.04 4.93 -8.13
N THR A 89 0.11 5.43 -7.32
CA THR A 89 0.42 6.29 -6.18
C THR A 89 1.25 5.54 -5.13
N ALA A 90 0.92 4.28 -4.90
CA ALA A 90 1.64 3.41 -3.99
C ALA A 90 3.01 2.96 -4.50
N GLY A 91 3.24 3.03 -5.80
CA GLY A 91 4.44 2.51 -6.44
C GLY A 91 4.47 0.98 -6.41
N THR A 92 3.33 0.33 -6.64
CA THR A 92 3.21 -1.13 -6.61
C THR A 92 3.51 -1.71 -7.99
N PRO A 93 4.44 -2.67 -8.09
CA PRO A 93 4.63 -3.43 -9.32
C PRO A 93 3.39 -4.28 -9.59
N LEU A 94 2.57 -3.89 -10.58
CA LEU A 94 1.34 -4.58 -10.94
C LEU A 94 1.24 -4.72 -12.46
N MET A 95 0.88 -5.90 -12.93
CA MET A 95 0.52 -6.16 -14.32
C MET A 95 -0.99 -6.23 -14.43
N HIS A 96 -1.57 -5.30 -15.15
CA HIS A 96 -2.99 -5.31 -15.54
C HIS A 96 -3.10 -5.90 -16.95
N LEU A 97 -3.67 -7.09 -17.04
CA LEU A 97 -3.97 -7.77 -18.28
C LEU A 97 -5.43 -7.52 -18.65
N THR A 98 -5.69 -6.91 -19.78
CA THR A 98 -7.05 -6.71 -20.27
C THR A 98 -7.24 -7.33 -21.62
N GLY A 99 -8.42 -7.85 -21.88
CA GLY A 99 -8.80 -8.23 -23.22
C GLY A 99 -8.91 -7.02 -24.17
N GLN A 100 -9.11 -7.31 -25.44
CA GLN A 100 -9.51 -6.34 -26.45
C GLN A 100 -10.39 -7.08 -27.48
N ILE A 101 -11.22 -6.34 -28.21
CA ILE A 101 -11.98 -6.88 -29.33
C ILE A 101 -11.04 -7.48 -30.39
N GLU A 102 -11.55 -8.19 -31.36
CA GLU A 102 -10.73 -8.75 -32.43
C GLU A 102 -9.93 -7.67 -33.16
N SER A 103 -8.67 -7.99 -33.48
CA SER A 103 -7.69 -7.06 -34.06
C SER A 103 -8.18 -6.34 -35.31
N ASP A 104 -9.00 -6.99 -36.14
CA ASP A 104 -9.51 -6.42 -37.39
C ASP A 104 -10.54 -5.28 -37.17
N PHE A 105 -11.11 -5.17 -35.99
CA PHE A 105 -12.14 -4.17 -35.66
C PHE A 105 -11.61 -3.01 -34.78
N ILE A 106 -10.43 -3.14 -34.22
CA ILE A 106 -9.84 -2.11 -33.34
C ILE A 106 -9.60 -0.81 -34.12
N ASP A 107 -9.90 0.31 -33.47
CA ASP A 107 -9.70 1.67 -33.99
C ASP A 107 -10.57 1.99 -35.24
N ARG A 108 -11.66 1.25 -35.48
CA ARG A 108 -12.59 1.48 -36.60
C ARG A 108 -13.91 2.16 -36.22
N ASP A 109 -14.21 2.25 -34.93
CA ASP A 109 -15.47 2.85 -34.40
C ASP A 109 -16.73 2.24 -35.06
N LEU A 110 -16.80 0.92 -35.07
CA LEU A 110 -17.92 0.18 -35.64
C LEU A 110 -19.04 -0.13 -34.65
N GLY A 111 -18.92 0.36 -33.41
CA GLY A 111 -19.87 0.07 -32.34
C GLY A 111 -19.79 -1.39 -31.88
N PHE A 112 -18.58 -1.97 -31.88
CA PHE A 112 -18.37 -3.33 -31.41
C PHE A 112 -18.65 -3.44 -29.92
N ILE A 113 -19.31 -4.53 -29.50
CA ILE A 113 -19.62 -4.73 -28.07
C ILE A 113 -18.32 -4.71 -27.24
N HIS A 114 -18.31 -3.95 -26.13
CA HIS A 114 -17.16 -3.67 -25.28
C HIS A 114 -16.04 -2.84 -25.95
N GLU A 115 -16.24 -2.28 -27.13
CA GLU A 115 -15.29 -1.34 -27.72
C GLU A 115 -15.19 -0.07 -26.87
N ALA A 116 -13.95 0.35 -26.58
CA ALA A 116 -13.66 1.68 -26.06
C ALA A 116 -12.60 2.32 -26.97
N PRO A 117 -12.95 3.36 -27.73
CA PRO A 117 -12.10 3.87 -28.83
C PRO A 117 -10.69 4.28 -28.38
N ALA A 118 -10.50 4.75 -27.17
CA ALA A 118 -9.22 5.23 -26.66
C ALA A 118 -8.71 4.41 -25.44
N GLN A 119 -9.03 3.10 -25.36
CA GLN A 119 -8.68 2.29 -24.19
C GLN A 119 -7.19 2.36 -23.85
N LEU A 120 -6.31 2.19 -24.83
CA LEU A 120 -4.86 2.23 -24.61
C LEU A 120 -4.41 3.57 -24.02
N ALA A 121 -4.94 4.70 -24.52
CA ALA A 121 -4.62 6.03 -24.03
C ALA A 121 -5.13 6.24 -22.58
N MET A 122 -6.32 5.75 -22.26
CA MET A 122 -6.85 5.75 -20.88
C MET A 122 -5.91 4.97 -19.95
N LEU A 123 -5.50 3.77 -20.33
CA LEU A 123 -4.60 2.94 -19.53
C LEU A 123 -3.21 3.57 -19.34
N GLN A 124 -2.70 4.28 -20.37
CA GLN A 124 -1.47 5.07 -20.27
C GLN A 124 -1.60 6.24 -19.28
N ALA A 125 -2.76 6.86 -19.21
CA ALA A 125 -3.01 8.00 -18.32
C ALA A 125 -3.11 7.60 -16.84
N VAL A 126 -3.58 6.38 -16.54
CA VAL A 126 -3.82 5.91 -15.16
C VAL A 126 -2.73 4.94 -14.64
N GLY A 127 -1.81 4.53 -15.51
CA GLY A 127 -0.72 3.61 -15.16
C GLY A 127 0.66 4.23 -15.38
N LYS A 128 1.69 3.44 -15.13
CA LYS A 128 3.07 3.80 -15.44
C LYS A 128 3.38 3.67 -16.93
N ALA A 129 2.80 2.66 -17.56
CA ALA A 129 2.85 2.41 -19.00
C ALA A 129 1.67 1.52 -19.42
N ALA A 130 1.36 1.52 -20.71
CA ALA A 130 0.41 0.57 -21.28
C ALA A 130 0.86 0.15 -22.69
N PHE A 131 0.62 -1.12 -23.02
CA PHE A 131 1.00 -1.76 -24.27
C PHE A 131 -0.18 -2.47 -24.90
N ARG A 132 -0.11 -2.65 -26.23
CA ARG A 132 -0.99 -3.53 -26.99
C ARG A 132 -0.16 -4.63 -27.64
N ILE A 133 -0.44 -5.90 -27.36
CA ILE A 133 0.14 -7.04 -28.09
C ILE A 133 -0.65 -7.21 -29.38
N ARG A 134 -0.04 -6.90 -30.52
CA ARG A 134 -0.68 -6.92 -31.84
C ARG A 134 -0.55 -8.25 -32.55
N ASN A 135 0.45 -9.07 -32.21
CA ASN A 135 0.74 -10.37 -32.81
C ASN A 135 1.43 -11.29 -31.81
N ALA A 136 1.49 -12.58 -32.16
CA ALA A 136 2.08 -13.60 -31.30
C ALA A 136 3.60 -13.45 -31.11
N GLU A 137 4.29 -12.96 -32.13
CA GLU A 137 5.75 -12.85 -32.18
C GLU A 137 6.30 -11.83 -31.19
N THR A 138 5.55 -10.75 -30.95
CA THR A 138 5.95 -9.67 -30.02
C THR A 138 5.49 -9.91 -28.58
N ALA A 139 4.67 -10.93 -28.33
CA ALA A 139 4.02 -11.14 -27.04
C ALA A 139 5.03 -11.28 -25.89
N LEU A 140 6.04 -12.15 -26.03
CA LEU A 140 7.03 -12.36 -24.97
C LEU A 140 7.88 -11.10 -24.70
N ALA A 141 8.30 -10.39 -25.74
CA ALA A 141 9.08 -9.17 -25.60
C ALA A 141 8.27 -8.09 -24.85
N THR A 142 6.97 -7.94 -25.17
CA THR A 142 6.07 -7.00 -24.49
C THR A 142 5.87 -7.37 -23.01
N LEU A 143 5.68 -8.65 -22.70
CA LEU A 143 5.54 -9.14 -21.33
C LEU A 143 6.80 -8.86 -20.50
N ARG A 144 7.98 -9.13 -21.06
CA ARG A 144 9.28 -8.84 -20.43
C ARG A 144 9.46 -7.36 -20.15
N GLU A 145 9.17 -6.52 -21.13
CA GLU A 145 9.27 -5.06 -20.97
C GLU A 145 8.28 -4.53 -19.93
N ALA A 146 7.07 -5.05 -19.89
CA ALA A 146 6.06 -4.67 -18.88
C ALA A 146 6.55 -4.98 -17.46
N VAL A 147 7.10 -6.17 -17.21
CA VAL A 147 7.69 -6.52 -15.91
C VAL A 147 8.87 -5.63 -15.58
N ARG A 148 9.79 -5.44 -16.53
CA ARG A 148 10.95 -4.56 -16.34
C ARG A 148 10.52 -3.16 -15.91
N LEU A 149 9.54 -2.57 -16.58
CA LEU A 149 9.02 -1.25 -16.25
C LEU A 149 8.28 -1.24 -14.90
N ALA A 150 7.45 -2.24 -14.61
CA ALA A 150 6.72 -2.32 -13.35
C ALA A 150 7.66 -2.27 -12.14
N PHE A 151 8.81 -2.94 -12.21
CA PHE A 151 9.81 -3.01 -11.15
C PHE A 151 10.91 -1.93 -11.23
N THR A 152 11.06 -1.22 -12.34
CA THR A 152 12.00 -0.09 -12.40
C THR A 152 11.50 1.06 -11.52
N PRO A 153 12.27 1.56 -10.56
CA PRO A 153 11.84 2.68 -9.71
C PRO A 153 11.68 4.00 -10.52
N PRO A 154 10.67 4.82 -10.20
CA PRO A 154 9.56 4.54 -9.30
C PRO A 154 8.67 3.43 -9.86
N CYS A 155 8.48 2.34 -9.08
CA CYS A 155 7.65 1.22 -9.48
C CYS A 155 6.20 1.65 -9.74
N GLY A 156 5.44 0.84 -10.48
CA GLY A 156 4.04 1.17 -10.75
C GLY A 156 3.34 0.14 -11.65
N PRO A 157 2.03 0.27 -11.83
CA PRO A 157 1.23 -0.62 -12.65
C PRO A 157 1.52 -0.43 -14.14
N VAL A 158 1.59 -1.54 -14.85
CA VAL A 158 1.71 -1.58 -16.31
C VAL A 158 0.54 -2.37 -16.87
N SER A 159 -0.18 -1.80 -17.83
CA SER A 159 -1.31 -2.44 -18.49
C SER A 159 -0.90 -3.06 -19.81
N ILE A 160 -1.45 -4.22 -20.13
CA ILE A 160 -1.29 -4.88 -21.43
C ILE A 160 -2.66 -5.26 -21.94
N GLU A 161 -3.07 -4.71 -23.07
CA GLU A 161 -4.28 -5.16 -23.77
C GLU A 161 -3.92 -6.17 -24.86
N ILE A 162 -4.70 -7.25 -24.94
CA ILE A 162 -4.45 -8.36 -25.86
C ILE A 162 -5.75 -8.70 -26.58
N PRO A 163 -5.86 -8.48 -27.90
CA PRO A 163 -7.04 -8.86 -28.69
C PRO A 163 -7.36 -10.35 -28.55
N ILE A 164 -8.66 -10.68 -28.49
CA ILE A 164 -9.10 -12.06 -28.24
C ILE A 164 -8.58 -13.04 -29.30
N ASP A 165 -8.56 -12.65 -30.56
CA ASP A 165 -7.99 -13.46 -31.65
C ASP A 165 -6.48 -13.67 -31.49
N VAL A 166 -5.75 -12.66 -31.01
CA VAL A 166 -4.31 -12.77 -30.72
C VAL A 166 -4.06 -13.70 -29.55
N GLN A 167 -4.90 -13.67 -28.50
CA GLN A 167 -4.76 -14.60 -27.36
C GLN A 167 -4.83 -16.07 -27.79
N ALA A 168 -5.61 -16.37 -28.84
CA ALA A 168 -5.79 -17.73 -29.38
C ALA A 168 -4.72 -18.13 -30.41
N ARG A 169 -3.93 -17.18 -30.92
CA ARG A 169 -2.89 -17.49 -31.94
C ARG A 169 -1.80 -18.41 -31.40
N LEU A 170 -1.37 -19.33 -32.25
CA LEU A 170 -0.33 -20.30 -31.95
C LEU A 170 1.07 -19.74 -32.28
N LEU A 171 2.02 -20.03 -31.39
CA LEU A 171 3.44 -19.74 -31.59
C LEU A 171 4.28 -20.94 -31.10
N PRO A 172 5.54 -21.08 -31.59
CA PRO A 172 6.47 -22.01 -30.96
C PRO A 172 6.69 -21.67 -29.50
N LEU A 173 6.80 -22.67 -28.62
CA LEU A 173 7.18 -22.44 -27.23
C LEU A 173 8.60 -21.83 -27.20
N PRO A 174 8.79 -20.61 -26.70
CA PRO A 174 10.11 -20.02 -26.54
C PRO A 174 10.99 -20.86 -25.61
N ALA A 175 12.27 -21.01 -25.95
CA ALA A 175 13.23 -21.77 -25.13
C ALA A 175 13.49 -21.11 -23.78
N ASP A 176 13.39 -19.79 -23.70
CA ASP A 176 13.55 -18.99 -22.48
C ASP A 176 12.33 -18.12 -22.26
N LEU A 177 11.73 -18.25 -21.07
CA LEU A 177 10.59 -17.45 -20.59
C LEU A 177 10.96 -16.57 -19.40
N ALA A 178 12.25 -16.48 -19.02
CA ALA A 178 12.66 -15.70 -17.87
C ALA A 178 12.25 -14.21 -18.00
N PRO A 179 11.70 -13.60 -16.94
CA PRO A 179 11.40 -12.18 -16.93
C PRO A 179 12.68 -11.32 -16.92
N LEU A 180 12.58 -10.10 -17.42
CA LEU A 180 13.65 -9.12 -17.35
C LEU A 180 13.50 -8.29 -16.08
N TRP A 181 14.25 -8.64 -15.04
CA TRP A 181 14.30 -7.86 -13.83
C TRP A 181 15.24 -6.67 -13.98
N PRO A 182 14.85 -5.44 -13.57
CA PRO A 182 15.78 -4.31 -13.60
C PRO A 182 16.90 -4.50 -12.57
N ALA A 183 18.12 -4.19 -12.96
CA ALA A 183 19.23 -4.13 -12.01
C ALA A 183 19.05 -2.95 -11.03
N PRO A 184 19.43 -3.07 -9.74
CA PRO A 184 19.45 -1.96 -8.82
C PRO A 184 20.33 -0.82 -9.34
N LEU A 185 19.84 0.41 -9.27
CA LEU A 185 20.57 1.59 -9.71
C LEU A 185 21.75 1.85 -8.77
N GLN A 186 22.97 1.67 -9.27
CA GLN A 186 24.16 1.92 -8.48
C GLN A 186 24.42 3.43 -8.37
N PRO A 187 24.71 3.95 -7.16
CA PRO A 187 25.07 5.36 -6.99
C PRO A 187 26.44 5.66 -7.59
N ALA A 188 26.67 6.89 -8.05
CA ALA A 188 28.00 7.33 -8.43
C ALA A 188 28.90 7.44 -7.20
N ALA A 189 30.08 6.83 -7.21
CA ALA A 189 31.00 6.78 -6.06
C ALA A 189 31.39 8.20 -5.57
N ALA A 190 31.59 9.14 -6.51
CA ALA A 190 31.92 10.54 -6.17
C ALA A 190 30.75 11.27 -5.47
N GLU A 191 29.48 10.95 -5.82
CA GLU A 191 28.31 11.53 -5.15
C GLU A 191 28.17 11.00 -3.72
N VAL A 192 28.43 9.70 -3.52
CA VAL A 192 28.42 9.09 -2.18
C VAL A 192 29.55 9.67 -1.31
N GLU A 193 30.74 9.88 -1.85
CA GLU A 193 31.85 10.50 -1.14
C GLU A 193 31.51 11.95 -0.75
N ALA A 194 30.94 12.71 -1.67
CA ALA A 194 30.55 14.08 -1.41
C ALA A 194 29.40 14.19 -0.38
N LEU A 195 28.47 13.22 -0.33
CA LEU A 195 27.46 13.13 0.71
C LEU A 195 28.07 12.75 2.07
N ALA A 196 28.98 11.77 2.07
CA ALA A 196 29.68 11.37 3.29
C ALA A 196 30.45 12.54 3.92
N ALA A 197 31.18 13.32 3.12
CA ALA A 197 31.91 14.50 3.59
C ALA A 197 30.99 15.54 4.28
N ARG A 198 29.73 15.68 3.80
CA ARG A 198 28.73 16.60 4.40
C ARG A 198 28.11 16.07 5.70
N LEU A 199 28.21 14.76 5.93
CA LEU A 199 27.62 14.09 7.09
C LEU A 199 28.61 13.88 8.24
N LEU A 200 29.91 13.88 7.96
CA LEU A 200 30.95 13.53 8.96
C LEU A 200 30.96 14.44 10.19
N ASP A 201 30.60 15.70 10.04
CA ASP A 201 30.55 16.69 11.13
C ASP A 201 29.19 16.73 11.85
N LYS A 202 28.18 15.99 11.38
CA LYS A 202 26.84 16.02 11.94
C LYS A 202 26.79 15.26 13.25
N ARG A 203 26.20 15.92 14.23
CA ARG A 203 26.11 15.40 15.61
C ARG A 203 24.72 14.83 15.93
N ARG A 204 23.68 15.30 15.27
CA ARG A 204 22.29 14.90 15.52
C ARG A 204 21.57 14.53 14.21
N PRO A 205 22.06 13.51 13.49
CA PRO A 205 21.50 13.12 12.21
C PRO A 205 20.27 12.23 12.36
N LEU A 206 19.26 12.43 11.49
CA LEU A 206 18.07 11.61 11.37
C LEU A 206 17.99 10.95 9.98
N LEU A 207 17.46 9.71 9.93
CA LEU A 207 16.97 9.08 8.72
C LEU A 207 15.45 9.29 8.61
N TRP A 208 14.98 9.75 7.44
CA TRP A 208 13.56 9.69 7.08
C TRP A 208 13.38 8.62 6.01
N LEU A 209 12.72 7.51 6.35
CA LEU A 209 12.57 6.36 5.47
C LEU A 209 11.20 6.36 4.78
N GLY A 210 11.19 6.29 3.47
CA GLY A 210 9.99 6.10 2.65
C GLY A 210 9.84 4.69 2.10
N GLY A 211 8.80 4.47 1.30
CA GLY A 211 8.52 3.17 0.68
C GLY A 211 9.63 2.65 -0.24
N GLY A 212 10.44 3.54 -0.84
CA GLY A 212 11.60 3.16 -1.65
C GLY A 212 12.74 2.53 -0.86
N ALA A 213 12.75 2.68 0.48
CA ALA A 213 13.75 2.09 1.36
C ALA A 213 13.35 0.72 1.96
N ARG A 214 12.22 0.12 1.55
CA ARG A 214 11.71 -1.13 2.14
C ARG A 214 12.72 -2.28 2.13
N GLY A 215 13.57 -2.37 1.14
CA GLY A 215 14.62 -3.38 1.04
C GLY A 215 15.90 -3.04 1.82
N ALA A 216 16.02 -1.86 2.41
CA ALA A 216 17.27 -1.35 2.96
C ALA A 216 17.45 -1.57 4.48
N GLY A 217 16.64 -2.41 5.12
CA GLY A 217 16.66 -2.62 6.58
C GLY A 217 18.04 -2.98 7.15
N ALA A 218 18.81 -3.84 6.46
CA ALA A 218 20.17 -4.20 6.87
C ALA A 218 21.12 -2.99 6.86
N ALA A 219 21.02 -2.13 5.85
CA ALA A 219 21.83 -0.91 5.79
C ALA A 219 21.38 0.10 6.86
N VAL A 220 20.05 0.26 7.08
CA VAL A 220 19.49 1.13 8.13
C VAL A 220 20.01 0.74 9.52
N ALA A 221 20.14 -0.56 9.81
CA ALA A 221 20.67 -1.05 11.08
C ALA A 221 22.11 -0.54 11.33
N ARG A 222 22.94 -0.37 10.30
CA ARG A 222 24.28 0.20 10.43
C ARG A 222 24.23 1.66 10.87
N PHE A 223 23.33 2.47 10.32
CA PHE A 223 23.16 3.87 10.74
C PHE A 223 22.65 3.97 12.17
N VAL A 224 21.74 3.10 12.57
CA VAL A 224 21.25 3.02 13.95
C VAL A 224 22.39 2.66 14.91
N ALA A 225 23.25 1.71 14.52
CA ALA A 225 24.44 1.35 15.32
C ALA A 225 25.43 2.51 15.45
N MET A 226 25.49 3.41 14.48
CA MET A 226 26.26 4.67 14.57
C MET A 226 25.56 5.75 15.43
N GLY A 227 24.36 5.53 15.94
CA GLY A 227 23.64 6.48 16.80
C GLY A 227 22.63 7.38 16.07
N TRP A 228 22.22 7.06 14.84
CA TRP A 228 21.20 7.83 14.11
C TRP A 228 19.79 7.53 14.61
N GLY A 229 18.94 8.55 14.67
CA GLY A 229 17.49 8.38 14.87
C GLY A 229 16.77 8.10 13.54
N VAL A 230 15.62 7.42 13.61
CA VAL A 230 14.84 7.02 12.44
C VAL A 230 13.40 7.51 12.54
N VAL A 231 12.94 8.13 11.47
CA VAL A 231 11.55 8.56 11.24
C VAL A 231 11.03 7.85 9.99
N THR A 232 9.76 7.48 9.97
CA THR A 232 9.19 6.81 8.81
C THR A 232 7.99 7.57 8.24
N SER A 233 7.86 7.54 6.92
CA SER A 233 6.59 7.82 6.25
C SER A 233 5.61 6.66 6.50
N VAL A 234 4.34 6.83 6.13
CA VAL A 234 3.34 5.75 6.22
C VAL A 234 3.79 4.48 5.48
N GLN A 235 4.48 4.63 4.36
CA GLN A 235 5.01 3.49 3.59
C GLN A 235 6.37 2.98 4.06
N GLY A 236 7.08 3.74 4.86
CA GLY A 236 8.36 3.34 5.45
C GLY A 236 8.21 2.60 6.78
N ARG A 237 6.98 2.47 7.30
CA ARG A 237 6.71 1.80 8.57
C ARG A 237 7.26 0.36 8.58
N GLY A 238 7.90 -0.02 9.69
CA GLY A 238 8.43 -1.36 9.89
C GLY A 238 9.74 -1.68 9.16
N ILE A 239 10.37 -0.74 8.42
CA ILE A 239 11.74 -0.90 7.87
C ILE A 239 12.74 -1.03 9.02
N LEU A 240 12.65 -0.17 10.01
CA LEU A 240 13.15 -0.40 11.36
C LEU A 240 11.92 -0.79 12.20
N PRO A 241 11.96 -1.87 13.01
CA PRO A 241 10.88 -2.20 13.92
C PRO A 241 10.47 -0.98 14.76
N GLU A 242 9.16 -0.72 14.85
CA GLU A 242 8.68 0.52 15.48
C GLU A 242 8.83 0.51 17.02
N ASP A 243 9.09 -0.62 17.63
CA ASP A 243 9.48 -0.76 19.05
C ASP A 243 10.96 -0.46 19.31
N HIS A 244 11.80 -0.44 18.27
CA HIS A 244 13.22 -0.16 18.39
C HIS A 244 13.47 1.23 19.03
N PRO A 245 14.45 1.37 19.97
CA PRO A 245 14.73 2.65 20.66
C PRO A 245 15.04 3.83 19.74
N ALA A 246 15.69 3.61 18.61
CA ALA A 246 16.00 4.65 17.63
C ALA A 246 14.81 5.05 16.74
N SER A 247 13.64 4.37 16.85
CA SER A 247 12.49 4.60 16.00
C SER A 247 11.54 5.63 16.60
N LEU A 248 11.25 6.71 15.87
CA LEU A 248 10.12 7.60 16.12
C LEU A 248 8.80 6.99 15.63
N GLY A 249 8.84 5.98 14.76
CA GLY A 249 7.67 5.42 14.10
C GLY A 249 7.03 6.41 13.11
N ALA A 250 5.74 6.25 12.85
CA ALA A 250 4.95 7.10 11.94
C ALA A 250 4.30 8.30 12.68
N TYR A 251 4.97 8.87 13.67
CA TYR A 251 4.52 10.05 14.42
C TYR A 251 5.09 11.36 13.86
N ASN A 252 5.52 11.35 12.63
CA ASN A 252 6.22 12.42 11.92
C ASN A 252 5.51 13.78 11.90
N LEU A 253 4.18 13.82 12.06
CA LEU A 253 3.38 15.04 12.06
C LEU A 253 3.09 15.63 13.46
N GLN A 254 3.54 14.96 14.50
CA GLN A 254 3.23 15.40 15.87
C GLN A 254 4.17 16.51 16.33
N LYS A 255 3.67 17.45 17.15
CA LYS A 255 4.48 18.56 17.68
C LYS A 255 5.79 18.11 18.35
N PRO A 256 5.83 17.02 19.17
CA PRO A 256 7.09 16.53 19.72
C PRO A 256 8.10 16.07 18.65
N ALA A 257 7.62 15.54 17.52
CA ALA A 257 8.48 15.17 16.40
C ALA A 257 9.07 16.41 15.71
N GLU A 258 8.26 17.44 15.46
CA GLU A 258 8.76 18.69 14.87
C GLU A 258 9.79 19.37 15.78
N ALA A 259 9.58 19.37 17.10
CA ALA A 259 10.56 19.88 18.07
C ALA A 259 11.88 19.09 18.02
N LEU A 260 11.81 17.76 17.89
CA LEU A 260 12.99 16.93 17.68
C LEU A 260 13.72 17.31 16.39
N TYR A 261 13.00 17.48 15.26
CA TYR A 261 13.62 17.86 13.98
C TYR A 261 14.38 19.18 14.08
N GLN A 262 13.84 20.18 14.77
CA GLN A 262 14.50 21.48 14.97
C GLN A 262 15.74 21.41 15.87
N SER A 263 15.86 20.36 16.69
CA SER A 263 17.07 20.10 17.50
C SER A 263 18.13 19.29 16.75
N CYS A 264 17.82 18.82 15.53
CA CYS A 264 18.73 18.02 14.70
C CYS A 264 19.43 18.88 13.66
N ASP A 265 20.66 18.52 13.32
CA ASP A 265 21.52 19.26 12.39
C ASP A 265 21.51 18.72 10.97
N ALA A 266 20.95 17.51 10.76
CA ALA A 266 20.78 16.93 9.44
C ALA A 266 19.63 15.92 9.39
N MET A 267 19.00 15.81 8.21
CA MET A 267 18.06 14.75 7.88
C MET A 267 18.41 14.17 6.51
N LEU A 268 18.60 12.83 6.48
CA LEU A 268 18.78 12.08 5.24
C LEU A 268 17.47 11.39 4.87
N VAL A 269 16.83 11.86 3.81
CA VAL A 269 15.56 11.32 3.29
C VAL A 269 15.87 10.22 2.28
N VAL A 270 15.37 9.02 2.50
CA VAL A 270 15.66 7.84 1.66
C VAL A 270 14.37 7.27 1.09
N GLY A 271 14.25 7.27 -0.24
CA GLY A 271 13.11 6.68 -0.96
C GLY A 271 11.76 7.24 -0.55
N SER A 272 11.67 8.54 -0.24
CA SER A 272 10.43 9.21 0.18
C SER A 272 10.12 10.43 -0.66
N ARG A 273 8.84 10.53 -1.07
CA ARG A 273 8.35 11.70 -1.79
C ARG A 273 8.14 12.93 -0.90
N LEU A 274 8.17 12.79 0.43
CA LEU A 274 7.77 13.84 1.39
C LEU A 274 6.44 14.47 0.99
N ARG A 275 5.39 13.65 0.86
CA ARG A 275 4.09 14.09 0.34
C ARG A 275 3.43 15.12 1.24
N SER A 276 2.55 15.93 0.67
CA SER A 276 1.85 17.01 1.36
C SER A 276 1.12 16.58 2.63
N ASN A 277 0.47 15.40 2.60
CA ASN A 277 -0.23 14.83 3.76
C ASN A 277 0.69 14.23 4.84
N GLU A 278 1.97 14.03 4.53
CA GLU A 278 3.00 13.55 5.47
C GLU A 278 3.91 14.68 5.96
N THR A 279 3.67 15.92 5.52
CA THR A 279 4.50 17.10 5.81
C THR A 279 3.68 18.36 6.09
N LEU A 280 2.43 18.22 6.57
CA LEU A 280 1.53 19.35 6.86
C LEU A 280 1.44 20.34 5.68
N ARG A 281 1.22 19.80 4.45
CA ARG A 281 1.22 20.58 3.21
C ARG A 281 2.52 21.37 2.99
N TYR A 282 3.66 20.71 3.22
CA TYR A 282 5.01 21.27 3.12
C TYR A 282 5.30 22.38 4.14
N GLN A 283 4.56 22.42 5.26
CA GLN A 283 4.78 23.36 6.36
C GLN A 283 5.55 22.76 7.54
N LEU A 284 5.76 21.43 7.55
CA LEU A 284 6.53 20.76 8.59
C LEU A 284 7.97 21.26 8.59
N LYS A 285 8.44 21.71 9.75
CA LYS A 285 9.81 22.23 9.89
C LYS A 285 10.78 21.06 10.03
N LEU A 286 11.55 20.82 8.99
CA LEU A 286 12.62 19.82 8.95
C LEU A 286 13.96 20.46 9.37
N PRO A 287 15.01 19.65 9.68
CA PRO A 287 16.35 20.17 9.92
C PRO A 287 16.87 21.03 8.77
N ALA A 288 17.73 22.01 9.08
CA ALA A 288 18.26 22.94 8.08
C ALA A 288 19.04 22.24 6.97
N ALA A 289 19.83 21.23 7.31
CA ALA A 289 20.52 20.41 6.30
C ALA A 289 19.65 19.20 5.91
N LEU A 290 19.17 19.21 4.67
CA LEU A 290 18.34 18.16 4.11
C LEU A 290 19.06 17.46 2.95
N TYR A 291 19.35 16.19 3.11
CA TYR A 291 19.97 15.34 2.09
C TYR A 291 19.00 14.30 1.58
N ARG A 292 19.18 13.82 0.35
CA ARG A 292 18.24 12.87 -0.23
C ARG A 292 18.93 11.77 -1.03
N ILE A 293 18.44 10.54 -0.86
CA ILE A 293 18.76 9.37 -1.69
C ILE A 293 17.44 8.90 -2.31
N ASP A 294 17.39 8.84 -3.63
CA ASP A 294 16.22 8.30 -4.36
C ASP A 294 16.64 7.75 -5.72
N ALA A 295 16.00 6.68 -6.16
CA ALA A 295 16.20 6.15 -7.50
C ALA A 295 15.59 7.05 -8.60
N ASN A 296 14.61 7.89 -8.25
CA ASN A 296 13.99 8.85 -9.15
C ASN A 296 14.75 10.19 -9.14
N ALA A 297 15.42 10.52 -10.24
CA ALA A 297 16.13 11.77 -10.39
C ALA A 297 15.27 13.02 -10.13
N LEU A 298 13.95 12.94 -10.39
CA LEU A 298 13.03 14.06 -10.16
C LEU A 298 12.70 14.29 -8.67
N ALA A 299 13.18 13.42 -7.76
CA ALA A 299 12.92 13.57 -6.33
C ALA A 299 13.66 14.75 -5.70
N HIS A 300 14.79 15.19 -6.28
CA HIS A 300 15.67 16.22 -5.75
C HIS A 300 14.95 17.52 -5.33
N ASN A 301 14.05 18.02 -6.16
CA ASN A 301 13.37 19.32 -5.95
C ASN A 301 11.87 19.19 -5.66
N ARG A 302 11.38 18.01 -5.27
CA ARG A 302 9.96 17.84 -4.95
C ARG A 302 9.66 18.20 -3.50
N GLY A 303 8.75 19.15 -3.31
CA GLY A 303 8.23 19.57 -2.01
C GLY A 303 9.26 20.32 -1.19
N TYR A 304 10.25 19.62 -0.67
CA TYR A 304 11.41 20.18 0.04
C TYR A 304 12.64 20.05 -0.84
N PRO A 305 13.30 21.18 -1.22
CA PRO A 305 14.59 21.12 -1.88
C PRO A 305 15.61 20.44 -0.96
N SER A 306 16.53 19.69 -1.53
CA SER A 306 17.63 19.07 -0.78
C SER A 306 18.95 19.78 -1.07
N ASP A 307 19.77 19.94 -0.02
CA ASP A 307 21.11 20.55 -0.15
C ASP A 307 22.07 19.64 -0.92
N TYR A 308 21.82 18.34 -0.90
CA TYR A 308 22.53 17.38 -1.72
C TYR A 308 21.65 16.17 -2.04
N PHE A 309 21.79 15.65 -3.24
CA PHE A 309 21.03 14.53 -3.77
C PHE A 309 21.97 13.48 -4.36
N VAL A 310 21.71 12.21 -4.03
CA VAL A 310 22.36 11.06 -4.64
C VAL A 310 21.30 10.21 -5.33
N GLN A 311 21.44 10.03 -6.63
CA GLN A 311 20.59 9.13 -7.37
C GLN A 311 21.08 7.70 -7.24
N GLY A 312 20.26 6.81 -6.66
CA GLY A 312 20.65 5.41 -6.50
C GLY A 312 19.58 4.57 -5.81
N ASP A 313 19.77 3.26 -5.87
CA ASP A 313 19.01 2.31 -5.07
C ASP A 313 19.29 2.55 -3.57
N ALA A 314 18.24 2.49 -2.75
CA ALA A 314 18.36 2.80 -1.33
C ALA A 314 19.33 1.87 -0.59
N LEU A 315 19.26 0.55 -0.84
CA LEU A 315 20.12 -0.43 -0.19
C LEU A 315 21.59 -0.25 -0.58
N ALA A 316 21.84 -0.18 -1.89
CA ALA A 316 23.19 -0.02 -2.43
C ALA A 316 23.84 1.29 -1.96
N THR A 317 23.08 2.39 -2.00
CA THR A 317 23.58 3.71 -1.61
C THR A 317 23.83 3.82 -0.12
N LEU A 318 22.92 3.32 0.72
CA LEU A 318 23.12 3.33 2.18
C LEU A 318 24.30 2.46 2.61
N HIS A 319 24.51 1.28 2.00
CA HIS A 319 25.71 0.47 2.30
C HIS A 319 26.99 1.23 1.93
N ALA A 320 27.07 1.76 0.71
CA ALA A 320 28.23 2.51 0.25
C ALA A 320 28.51 3.75 1.12
N LEU A 321 27.45 4.41 1.62
CA LEU A 321 27.56 5.54 2.53
C LEU A 321 28.02 5.12 3.93
N ALA A 322 27.46 4.02 4.48
CA ALA A 322 27.84 3.50 5.79
C ALA A 322 29.33 3.11 5.81
N ASP A 323 29.87 2.49 4.74
CA ASP A 323 31.30 2.16 4.63
C ASP A 323 32.22 3.38 4.79
N ARG A 324 31.74 4.58 4.49
CA ARG A 324 32.49 5.84 4.60
C ARG A 324 32.32 6.55 5.94
N LEU A 325 31.24 6.25 6.66
CA LEU A 325 30.87 6.95 7.90
C LEU A 325 31.22 6.16 9.17
N GLU A 326 31.18 4.82 9.11
CA GLU A 326 31.46 3.96 10.28
C GLU A 326 32.85 4.24 10.87
N GLY A 327 32.89 4.39 12.19
CA GLY A 327 34.10 4.71 12.94
C GLY A 327 34.64 6.14 12.75
N ARG A 328 33.98 6.95 11.94
CA ARG A 328 34.41 8.34 11.63
C ARG A 328 33.40 9.39 12.13
N MET A 329 32.17 9.01 12.39
CA MET A 329 31.16 9.88 13.00
C MET A 329 31.11 9.71 14.52
N ALA A 330 30.73 10.79 15.20
CA ALA A 330 30.50 10.78 16.64
C ALA A 330 29.18 11.51 16.97
N PRO A 331 28.01 10.89 16.68
CA PRO A 331 26.71 11.48 17.02
C PRO A 331 26.58 11.78 18.50
N ASP A 332 25.75 12.78 18.82
CA ASP A 332 25.44 13.15 20.19
C ASP A 332 24.72 11.97 20.88
N PRO A 333 25.25 11.43 21.99
CA PRO A 333 24.63 10.32 22.71
C PRO A 333 23.24 10.67 23.26
N ALA A 334 22.87 11.95 23.38
CA ALA A 334 21.56 12.40 23.79
C ALA A 334 20.49 12.24 22.68
N LEU A 335 20.88 12.06 21.41
CA LEU A 335 19.92 11.99 20.29
C LEU A 335 18.92 10.84 20.44
N LEU A 336 19.37 9.62 20.72
CA LEU A 336 18.47 8.47 20.85
C LEU A 336 17.52 8.57 22.05
N PRO A 337 17.97 9.00 23.26
CA PRO A 337 17.06 9.36 24.34
C PRO A 337 16.01 10.42 23.95
N ASP A 338 16.38 11.43 23.16
CA ASP A 338 15.45 12.47 22.69
C ASP A 338 14.44 11.90 21.68
N VAL A 339 14.83 11.00 20.79
CA VAL A 339 13.93 10.28 19.88
C VAL A 339 12.89 9.49 20.69
N GLN A 340 13.31 8.76 21.71
CA GLN A 340 12.40 7.99 22.58
C GLN A 340 11.43 8.91 23.32
N ARG A 341 11.91 10.03 23.88
CA ARG A 341 11.09 11.01 24.56
C ARG A 341 10.06 11.62 23.61
N ALA A 342 10.48 12.03 22.42
CA ALA A 342 9.58 12.58 21.40
C ALA A 342 8.51 11.55 20.97
N ARG A 343 8.88 10.28 20.81
CA ARG A 343 7.94 9.18 20.53
C ARG A 343 6.93 9.01 21.67
N GLN A 344 7.39 8.93 22.92
CA GLN A 344 6.51 8.76 24.09
C GLN A 344 5.51 9.91 24.20
N GLN A 345 5.96 11.15 24.01
CA GLN A 345 5.08 12.33 24.03
C GLN A 345 4.09 12.31 22.86
N ALA A 346 4.52 11.90 21.66
CA ALA A 346 3.66 11.81 20.49
C ALA A 346 2.59 10.72 20.65
N VAL A 347 2.96 9.55 21.19
CA VAL A 347 2.03 8.47 21.54
C VAL A 347 1.00 8.96 22.57
N ALA A 348 1.46 9.57 23.67
CA ALA A 348 0.57 10.08 24.71
C ALA A 348 -0.39 11.14 24.16
N HIS A 349 0.09 12.02 23.27
CA HIS A 349 -0.76 13.01 22.60
C HIS A 349 -1.85 12.35 21.75
N VAL A 350 -1.49 11.39 20.91
CA VAL A 350 -2.46 10.66 20.07
C VAL A 350 -3.46 9.91 20.93
N ASN A 351 -3.00 9.18 21.94
CA ASN A 351 -3.87 8.42 22.85
C ASN A 351 -4.86 9.33 23.58
N GLY A 352 -4.44 10.51 24.01
CA GLY A 352 -5.32 11.51 24.63
C GLY A 352 -6.44 12.02 23.71
N THR A 353 -6.35 11.80 22.39
CA THR A 353 -7.40 12.18 21.43
C THR A 353 -8.46 11.10 21.21
N LEU A 354 -8.22 9.86 21.68
CA LEU A 354 -9.02 8.70 21.28
C LEU A 354 -10.30 8.50 22.11
N GLY A 355 -10.31 8.92 23.38
CA GLY A 355 -11.46 8.64 24.25
C GLY A 355 -11.74 7.13 24.35
N PRO A 356 -13.00 6.68 24.15
CA PRO A 356 -13.36 5.25 24.29
C PRO A 356 -12.61 4.34 23.29
N TYR A 357 -12.14 4.85 22.16
CA TYR A 357 -11.43 4.08 21.14
C TYR A 357 -10.01 3.67 21.55
N GLN A 358 -9.50 4.19 22.68
CA GLN A 358 -8.25 3.72 23.26
C GLN A 358 -8.31 2.21 23.57
N ALA A 359 -9.43 1.72 24.10
CA ALA A 359 -9.62 0.30 24.39
C ALA A 359 -9.50 -0.60 23.12
N LEU A 360 -10.00 -0.11 21.98
CA LEU A 360 -9.87 -0.83 20.70
C LEU A 360 -8.41 -0.89 20.25
N GLN A 361 -7.69 0.22 20.35
CA GLN A 361 -6.26 0.29 20.01
C GLN A 361 -5.44 -0.63 20.92
N ASP A 362 -5.67 -0.60 22.23
CA ASP A 362 -4.95 -1.41 23.22
C ASP A 362 -5.22 -2.91 23.01
N GLY A 363 -6.47 -3.29 22.78
CA GLY A 363 -6.84 -4.66 22.48
C GLY A 363 -6.18 -5.19 21.19
N LEU A 364 -6.15 -4.37 20.15
CA LEU A 364 -5.47 -4.73 18.90
C LEU A 364 -3.95 -4.82 19.09
N ALA A 365 -3.35 -3.90 19.83
CA ALA A 365 -1.92 -3.93 20.13
C ALA A 365 -1.53 -5.18 20.92
N ALA A 366 -2.36 -5.61 21.88
CA ALA A 366 -2.14 -6.83 22.64
C ALA A 366 -2.17 -8.07 21.73
N GLN A 367 -3.15 -8.20 20.82
CA GLN A 367 -3.22 -9.30 19.86
C GLN A 367 -2.02 -9.30 18.91
N ALA A 368 -1.61 -8.13 18.41
CA ALA A 368 -0.45 -7.98 17.55
C ALA A 368 0.86 -8.40 18.26
N ALA A 369 1.04 -7.98 19.51
CA ALA A 369 2.20 -8.35 20.33
C ALA A 369 2.26 -9.86 20.58
N GLN A 370 1.13 -10.49 20.89
CA GLN A 370 1.04 -11.94 21.07
C GLN A 370 1.38 -12.69 19.78
N ALA A 371 0.91 -12.20 18.62
CA ALA A 371 1.25 -12.79 17.32
C ALA A 371 2.75 -12.73 17.07
N VAL A 372 3.42 -11.62 17.39
CA VAL A 372 4.89 -11.49 17.27
C VAL A 372 5.62 -12.46 18.20
N GLN A 373 5.18 -12.61 19.45
CA GLN A 373 5.77 -13.58 20.38
C GLN A 373 5.65 -15.02 19.88
N ASN A 374 4.59 -15.31 19.14
CA ASN A 374 4.36 -16.62 18.51
C ASN A 374 5.09 -16.77 17.15
N GLY A 375 6.03 -15.90 16.81
CA GLY A 375 6.81 -15.95 15.57
C GLY A 375 6.07 -15.51 14.31
N SER A 376 4.92 -14.84 14.46
CA SER A 376 4.07 -14.34 13.38
C SER A 376 4.06 -12.80 13.37
N GLY A 377 2.95 -12.18 13.05
CA GLY A 377 2.73 -10.75 13.03
C GLY A 377 1.41 -10.42 12.35
N LEU A 378 1.26 -9.20 11.93
CA LEU A 378 0.05 -8.81 11.19
C LEU A 378 0.38 -8.11 9.87
N TRP A 379 -0.55 -8.18 8.92
CA TRP A 379 -0.72 -7.25 7.81
C TRP A 379 -1.76 -6.23 8.22
N TRP A 380 -1.36 -4.96 8.29
CA TRP A 380 -2.23 -3.86 8.69
C TRP A 380 -2.77 -3.15 7.46
N VAL A 381 -4.00 -3.52 7.07
CA VAL A 381 -4.71 -2.94 5.93
C VAL A 381 -5.59 -1.79 6.40
N ARG A 382 -5.59 -0.66 5.67
CA ARG A 382 -6.36 0.52 6.09
C ARG A 382 -7.01 1.21 4.91
N ASP A 383 -8.30 1.46 5.06
CA ASP A 383 -9.04 2.37 4.19
C ASP A 383 -8.94 3.82 4.67
N ILE A 384 -9.45 4.76 3.90
CA ILE A 384 -9.61 6.15 4.31
C ILE A 384 -10.84 6.24 5.22
N THR A 385 -10.62 6.42 6.51
CA THR A 385 -11.67 6.56 7.52
C THR A 385 -11.28 7.57 8.58
N LEU A 386 -12.25 8.02 9.40
CA LEU A 386 -11.98 8.86 10.55
C LEU A 386 -11.01 8.17 11.52
N SER A 387 -11.25 6.91 11.84
CA SER A 387 -10.39 6.11 12.73
C SER A 387 -8.97 5.96 12.19
N ASN A 388 -8.79 5.79 10.87
CA ASN A 388 -7.46 5.77 10.27
C ASN A 388 -6.73 7.12 10.43
N SER A 389 -7.43 8.23 10.29
CA SER A 389 -6.88 9.58 10.48
C SER A 389 -6.50 9.83 11.94
N MET A 390 -7.33 9.38 12.89
CA MET A 390 -7.09 9.56 14.32
C MET A 390 -5.94 8.69 14.82
N TRP A 391 -5.89 7.38 14.47
CA TRP A 391 -4.90 6.46 15.01
C TRP A 391 -4.33 5.44 14.03
N GLY A 392 -5.12 4.92 13.08
CA GLY A 392 -4.73 3.79 12.22
C GLY A 392 -3.47 4.01 11.41
N ASN A 393 -3.15 5.27 11.05
CA ASN A 393 -1.89 5.63 10.39
C ASN A 393 -0.64 5.40 11.26
N ARG A 394 -0.80 5.30 12.60
CA ARG A 394 0.30 5.28 13.56
C ARG A 394 0.34 4.02 14.41
N ALA A 395 -0.80 3.38 14.63
CA ALA A 395 -0.97 2.17 15.42
C ALA A 395 -1.72 1.11 14.64
N PRO A 396 -1.57 -0.18 14.95
CA PRO A 396 -0.59 -0.76 15.88
C PRO A 396 0.85 -0.59 15.40
N GLN A 397 1.84 -0.90 16.26
CA GLN A 397 3.26 -0.92 15.87
C GLN A 397 3.53 -1.98 14.82
N LEU A 398 4.36 -1.64 13.84
CA LEU A 398 4.75 -2.55 12.75
C LEU A 398 6.23 -2.91 12.87
N ASN A 399 6.53 -4.19 12.67
CA ASN A 399 7.88 -4.75 12.77
C ASN A 399 8.36 -5.42 11.48
N HIS A 400 7.68 -5.14 10.36
CA HIS A 400 8.05 -5.67 9.07
C HIS A 400 7.77 -4.63 7.97
N PRO A 401 8.70 -4.41 7.00
CA PRO A 401 8.64 -3.30 6.04
C PRO A 401 7.48 -3.38 5.04
N ARG A 402 6.79 -4.52 4.97
CA ARG A 402 5.60 -4.72 4.12
C ARG A 402 4.31 -4.82 4.92
N ALA A 403 4.37 -4.72 6.27
CA ALA A 403 3.21 -4.94 7.12
C ALA A 403 2.09 -3.90 6.92
N GLY A 404 2.41 -2.72 6.44
CA GLY A 404 1.41 -1.65 6.23
C GLY A 404 0.91 -1.59 4.78
N VAL A 405 -0.38 -1.85 4.58
CA VAL A 405 -1.11 -1.65 3.32
C VAL A 405 -2.13 -0.53 3.51
N HIS A 406 -2.10 0.50 2.68
CA HIS A 406 -2.94 1.67 2.85
C HIS A 406 -3.35 2.29 1.51
N ALA A 407 -4.58 2.78 1.43
CA ALA A 407 -5.07 3.57 0.32
C ALA A 407 -4.36 4.94 0.27
N LEU A 408 -3.30 5.03 -0.52
CA LEU A 408 -2.39 6.18 -0.58
C LEU A 408 -2.84 7.28 -1.53
N GLY A 409 -3.65 6.93 -2.51
CA GLY A 409 -4.27 7.84 -3.45
C GLY A 409 -5.40 8.67 -2.85
N GLY A 410 -5.87 8.28 -1.66
CA GLY A 410 -6.95 8.96 -0.96
C GLY A 410 -8.36 8.52 -1.36
N GLY A 411 -8.49 7.48 -2.19
CA GLY A 411 -9.77 6.85 -2.50
C GLY A 411 -10.31 6.04 -1.33
N ILE A 412 -11.62 6.07 -1.13
CA ILE A 412 -12.34 5.22 -0.17
C ILE A 412 -12.83 3.93 -0.84
N GLY A 413 -13.16 2.91 -0.05
CA GLY A 413 -13.75 1.66 -0.55
C GLY A 413 -12.75 0.60 -0.98
N GLN A 414 -11.47 0.79 -0.73
CA GLN A 414 -10.43 -0.14 -1.14
C GLN A 414 -10.10 -1.19 -0.07
N GLY A 415 -10.40 -0.90 1.19
CA GLY A 415 -9.93 -1.66 2.34
C GLY A 415 -10.39 -3.11 2.37
N LEU A 416 -11.66 -3.41 2.03
CA LEU A 416 -12.17 -4.78 1.96
C LEU A 416 -11.43 -5.60 0.90
N ALA A 417 -11.33 -5.09 -0.32
CA ALA A 417 -10.63 -5.77 -1.41
C ALA A 417 -9.14 -5.96 -1.09
N MET A 418 -8.48 -4.93 -0.52
CA MET A 418 -7.09 -5.05 -0.08
C MET A 418 -6.90 -6.10 1.02
N ALA A 419 -7.86 -6.25 1.95
CA ALA A 419 -7.81 -7.29 2.98
C ALA A 419 -7.90 -8.70 2.37
N ILE A 420 -8.77 -8.90 1.38
CA ILE A 420 -8.87 -10.15 0.63
C ILE A 420 -7.54 -10.45 -0.07
N GLY A 421 -7.03 -9.49 -0.85
CA GLY A 421 -5.77 -9.65 -1.60
C GLY A 421 -4.58 -9.97 -0.69
N ALA A 422 -4.43 -9.24 0.42
CA ALA A 422 -3.36 -9.47 1.38
C ALA A 422 -3.45 -10.85 2.04
N SER A 423 -4.64 -11.26 2.50
CA SER A 423 -4.84 -12.53 3.20
C SER A 423 -4.70 -13.75 2.29
N VAL A 424 -5.22 -13.68 1.06
CA VAL A 424 -5.07 -14.76 0.08
C VAL A 424 -3.59 -14.89 -0.35
N ALA A 425 -2.90 -13.76 -0.57
CA ALA A 425 -1.48 -13.79 -0.88
C ALA A 425 -0.65 -14.33 0.30
N ASP A 426 -0.96 -13.95 1.54
CA ASP A 426 -0.31 -14.50 2.74
C ASP A 426 -0.41 -16.03 2.76
N ARG A 427 -1.61 -16.56 2.60
CA ARG A 427 -1.90 -18.01 2.59
C ARG A 427 -1.10 -18.72 1.48
N LEU A 428 -1.14 -18.23 0.25
CA LEU A 428 -0.54 -18.89 -0.90
C LEU A 428 1.00 -18.78 -0.92
N HIS A 429 1.55 -17.71 -0.35
CA HIS A 429 3.00 -17.56 -0.21
C HIS A 429 3.56 -18.11 1.11
N GLY A 430 2.70 -18.54 2.06
CA GLY A 430 3.12 -19.07 3.35
C GLY A 430 3.82 -18.03 4.23
N LEU A 431 3.34 -16.77 4.23
CA LEU A 431 3.99 -15.68 4.96
C LEU A 431 3.68 -15.69 6.46
N GLY A 432 2.56 -16.33 6.85
CA GLY A 432 2.22 -16.63 8.24
C GLY A 432 1.80 -15.43 9.09
N ARG A 433 1.19 -14.40 8.50
CA ARG A 433 0.73 -13.21 9.21
C ARG A 433 -0.78 -13.07 9.17
N LYS A 434 -1.39 -12.64 10.27
CA LYS A 434 -2.83 -12.35 10.31
C LYS A 434 -3.12 -11.04 9.57
N THR A 435 -4.06 -11.05 8.63
CA THR A 435 -4.55 -9.83 8.01
C THR A 435 -5.60 -9.17 8.90
N VAL A 436 -5.36 -7.91 9.27
CA VAL A 436 -6.31 -7.08 10.00
C VAL A 436 -6.59 -5.83 9.18
N ALA A 437 -7.85 -5.50 8.96
CA ALA A 437 -8.27 -4.35 8.15
C ALA A 437 -9.06 -3.34 8.99
N LEU A 438 -8.85 -2.05 8.76
CA LEU A 438 -9.61 -0.95 9.35
C LEU A 438 -10.37 -0.23 8.23
N VAL A 439 -11.70 -0.30 8.26
CA VAL A 439 -12.57 0.17 7.18
C VAL A 439 -13.76 0.93 7.78
N GLY A 440 -14.18 2.03 7.18
CA GLY A 440 -15.43 2.73 7.53
C GLY A 440 -16.62 2.12 6.80
N ASP A 441 -17.81 2.26 7.37
CA ASP A 441 -19.05 1.74 6.78
C ASP A 441 -19.33 2.30 5.37
N GLY A 442 -19.15 3.60 5.16
CA GLY A 442 -19.30 4.22 3.84
C GLY A 442 -18.31 3.67 2.80
N GLY A 443 -17.03 3.46 3.19
CA GLY A 443 -16.04 2.83 2.33
C GLY A 443 -16.35 1.35 2.08
N PHE A 444 -16.74 0.61 3.11
CA PHE A 444 -17.12 -0.79 3.00
C PHE A 444 -18.25 -1.02 1.98
N MET A 445 -19.27 -0.17 2.02
CA MET A 445 -20.43 -0.28 1.10
C MET A 445 -20.09 -0.04 -0.37
N LEU A 446 -19.04 0.71 -0.70
CA LEU A 446 -18.64 0.95 -2.10
C LEU A 446 -18.20 -0.35 -2.82
N ASN A 447 -17.67 -1.30 -2.10
CA ASN A 447 -17.23 -2.58 -2.66
C ASN A 447 -17.77 -3.79 -1.87
N VAL A 448 -18.95 -3.63 -1.28
CA VAL A 448 -19.55 -4.67 -0.41
C VAL A 448 -19.75 -6.02 -1.12
N GLY A 449 -19.94 -6.02 -2.43
CA GLY A 449 -19.99 -7.24 -3.23
C GLY A 449 -18.78 -8.16 -3.08
N GLU A 450 -17.61 -7.60 -2.78
CA GLU A 450 -16.39 -8.37 -2.54
C GLU A 450 -16.44 -9.19 -1.25
N LEU A 451 -17.39 -8.95 -0.36
CA LEU A 451 -17.60 -9.81 0.80
C LEU A 451 -18.01 -11.23 0.39
N ALA A 452 -18.75 -11.37 -0.73
CA ALA A 452 -19.04 -12.67 -1.32
C ALA A 452 -17.79 -13.34 -1.91
N CYS A 453 -16.84 -12.56 -2.47
CA CYS A 453 -15.54 -13.07 -2.88
C CYS A 453 -14.74 -13.55 -1.66
N ALA A 454 -14.71 -12.77 -0.57
CA ALA A 454 -14.06 -13.16 0.68
C ALA A 454 -14.59 -14.49 1.24
N ALA A 455 -15.92 -14.68 1.23
CA ALA A 455 -16.56 -15.90 1.66
C ALA A 455 -16.18 -17.10 0.77
N GLN A 456 -16.25 -16.93 -0.56
CA GLN A 456 -15.87 -17.97 -1.53
C GLN A 456 -14.43 -18.42 -1.37
N GLU A 457 -13.51 -17.48 -1.17
CA GLU A 457 -12.07 -17.75 -0.97
C GLU A 457 -11.72 -18.19 0.45
N ARG A 458 -12.67 -18.15 1.39
CA ARG A 458 -12.40 -18.30 2.83
C ARG A 458 -11.20 -17.43 3.25
N ALA A 459 -11.18 -16.18 2.79
CA ALA A 459 -10.06 -15.27 2.98
C ALA A 459 -9.81 -14.99 4.48
N PRO A 460 -8.65 -15.35 5.05
CA PRO A 460 -8.45 -15.34 6.50
C PRO A 460 -8.06 -13.95 7.02
N PHE A 461 -9.04 -13.06 7.14
CA PHE A 461 -8.84 -11.71 7.68
C PHE A 461 -9.81 -11.36 8.81
N LEU A 462 -9.41 -10.39 9.63
CA LEU A 462 -10.25 -9.70 10.60
C LEU A 462 -10.45 -8.26 10.09
N LEU A 463 -11.70 -7.85 9.86
CA LEU A 463 -12.05 -6.52 9.41
C LEU A 463 -12.76 -5.76 10.54
N LEU A 464 -12.16 -4.66 11.01
CA LEU A 464 -12.78 -3.70 11.91
C LEU A 464 -13.63 -2.73 11.08
N LEU A 465 -14.94 -2.92 11.13
CA LEU A 465 -15.93 -2.09 10.46
C LEU A 465 -16.33 -0.95 11.38
N MET A 466 -15.79 0.24 11.15
CA MET A 466 -16.07 1.44 11.92
C MET A 466 -17.38 2.05 11.43
N ASN A 467 -18.49 1.74 12.11
CA ASN A 467 -19.84 2.13 11.71
C ASN A 467 -20.29 3.40 12.43
N ASP A 468 -20.15 4.55 11.77
CA ASP A 468 -20.71 5.85 12.21
C ASP A 468 -21.94 6.28 11.40
N GLY A 469 -22.39 5.46 10.44
CA GLY A 469 -23.55 5.69 9.59
C GLY A 469 -23.31 6.78 8.56
N GLY A 470 -22.08 6.92 8.06
CA GLY A 470 -21.80 7.94 7.07
C GLY A 470 -20.35 8.18 6.72
N TYR A 471 -20.11 9.38 6.22
CA TYR A 471 -18.76 9.84 5.90
C TYR A 471 -18.19 10.74 7.03
N GLY A 472 -17.80 10.15 8.17
CA GLY A 472 -17.40 10.87 9.39
C GLY A 472 -16.25 11.85 9.19
N VAL A 473 -15.27 11.57 8.33
CA VAL A 473 -14.21 12.52 7.97
C VAL A 473 -14.79 13.79 7.36
N ILE A 474 -15.75 13.62 6.44
CA ILE A 474 -16.38 14.76 5.74
C ILE A 474 -17.28 15.55 6.69
N LYS A 475 -18.03 14.86 7.59
CA LYS A 475 -18.77 15.54 8.66
C LYS A 475 -17.88 16.46 9.49
N ASN A 476 -16.74 15.97 9.95
CA ASN A 476 -15.80 16.77 10.75
C ASN A 476 -15.25 17.96 9.97
N ILE A 477 -15.01 17.82 8.68
CA ILE A 477 -14.60 18.93 7.82
C ILE A 477 -15.73 19.94 7.64
N GLN A 478 -16.99 19.49 7.49
CA GLN A 478 -18.15 20.37 7.40
C GLN A 478 -18.41 21.09 8.74
N ASP A 479 -18.14 20.46 9.87
CA ASP A 479 -18.20 21.13 11.16
C ASP A 479 -17.21 22.30 11.24
N ASP A 480 -15.97 22.08 10.80
CA ASP A 480 -14.90 23.08 10.93
C ASP A 480 -15.03 24.22 9.89
N LEU A 481 -15.37 23.89 8.65
CA LEU A 481 -15.29 24.83 7.53
C LEU A 481 -16.64 25.39 7.09
N TYR A 482 -17.75 24.70 7.37
CA TYR A 482 -19.07 25.05 6.85
C TYR A 482 -20.12 25.26 7.93
N GLY A 483 -19.68 25.53 9.17
CA GLY A 483 -20.59 25.85 10.29
C GLY A 483 -21.56 24.71 10.59
N SER A 484 -21.09 23.47 10.55
CA SER A 484 -21.83 22.23 10.82
C SER A 484 -23.04 22.02 9.87
N ARG A 485 -23.01 22.62 8.67
CA ARG A 485 -24.01 22.32 7.63
C ARG A 485 -23.69 20.98 6.98
N HIS A 486 -24.19 19.90 7.59
CA HIS A 486 -24.01 18.55 7.08
C HIS A 486 -24.87 18.33 5.83
N CYS A 487 -24.24 17.98 4.70
CA CYS A 487 -24.93 17.62 3.48
C CYS A 487 -24.27 16.41 2.82
N TYR A 488 -25.10 15.45 2.38
CA TYR A 488 -24.70 14.24 1.64
C TYR A 488 -23.73 13.30 2.37
N VAL A 489 -23.70 13.33 3.70
CA VAL A 489 -22.75 12.59 4.53
C VAL A 489 -23.40 11.50 5.39
N ASP A 490 -24.70 11.57 5.61
CA ASP A 490 -25.48 10.53 6.26
C ASP A 490 -25.86 9.46 5.25
N LEU A 491 -25.54 8.22 5.56
CA LEU A 491 -25.79 7.09 4.67
C LEU A 491 -26.80 6.13 5.28
N HIS A 492 -27.65 5.57 4.43
CA HIS A 492 -28.41 4.37 4.79
C HIS A 492 -27.47 3.16 4.71
N THR A 493 -27.18 2.55 5.85
CA THR A 493 -26.39 1.32 5.93
C THR A 493 -27.30 0.13 6.22
N PRO A 494 -26.98 -1.08 5.72
CA PRO A 494 -27.74 -2.28 6.04
C PRO A 494 -27.52 -2.69 7.50
N ASP A 495 -28.32 -3.64 7.97
CA ASP A 495 -27.95 -4.45 9.12
C ASP A 495 -26.77 -5.35 8.74
N PHE A 496 -25.58 -5.02 9.21
CA PHE A 496 -24.35 -5.73 8.85
C PHE A 496 -24.33 -7.17 9.39
N ALA A 497 -25.02 -7.45 10.49
CA ALA A 497 -25.14 -8.82 10.98
C ALA A 497 -25.94 -9.69 10.02
N GLN A 498 -27.07 -9.18 9.52
CA GLN A 498 -27.89 -9.89 8.52
C GLN A 498 -27.13 -10.03 7.20
N LEU A 499 -26.46 -9.00 6.75
CA LEU A 499 -25.62 -9.04 5.54
C LEU A 499 -24.53 -10.12 5.64
N CYS A 500 -23.77 -10.14 6.72
CA CYS A 500 -22.74 -11.15 6.95
C CYS A 500 -23.33 -12.56 7.04
N THR A 501 -24.45 -12.73 7.75
CA THR A 501 -25.16 -14.01 7.86
C THR A 501 -25.57 -14.55 6.49
N SER A 502 -26.13 -13.69 5.63
CA SER A 502 -26.57 -14.06 4.27
C SER A 502 -25.42 -14.55 3.39
N LEU A 503 -24.19 -14.11 3.65
CA LEU A 503 -22.97 -14.50 2.95
C LEU A 503 -22.13 -15.53 3.70
N GLN A 504 -22.61 -16.05 4.84
CA GLN A 504 -21.89 -17.00 5.69
C GLN A 504 -20.52 -16.47 6.18
N VAL A 505 -20.46 -15.17 6.46
CA VAL A 505 -19.29 -14.49 7.03
C VAL A 505 -19.51 -14.31 8.53
N ALA A 506 -18.49 -14.60 9.34
CA ALA A 506 -18.58 -14.40 10.79
C ALA A 506 -18.71 -12.90 11.11
N HIS A 507 -19.67 -12.55 11.97
CA HIS A 507 -19.91 -11.19 12.42
C HIS A 507 -19.92 -11.12 13.95
N LEU A 508 -19.18 -10.16 14.49
CA LEU A 508 -19.17 -9.82 15.92
C LEU A 508 -19.44 -8.32 16.05
N ARG A 509 -20.18 -7.91 17.10
CA ARG A 509 -20.49 -6.50 17.34
C ARG A 509 -19.84 -6.00 18.62
N LEU A 510 -19.21 -4.85 18.53
CA LEU A 510 -18.67 -4.08 19.65
C LEU A 510 -19.59 -2.87 19.92
N SER A 511 -20.46 -3.02 20.92
CA SER A 511 -21.36 -1.96 21.37
C SER A 511 -20.78 -1.09 22.49
N GLY A 512 -19.67 -1.51 23.12
CA GLY A 512 -18.96 -0.77 24.16
C GLY A 512 -17.48 -1.14 24.24
N PRO A 513 -16.63 -0.20 24.74
CA PRO A 513 -15.17 -0.39 24.81
C PRO A 513 -14.74 -1.50 25.77
N GLU A 514 -15.56 -1.80 26.78
CA GLU A 514 -15.30 -2.83 27.80
C GLU A 514 -15.23 -4.25 27.23
N HIS A 515 -15.79 -4.47 26.04
CA HIS A 515 -15.79 -5.78 25.38
C HIS A 515 -14.65 -5.97 24.39
N CYS A 516 -13.82 -4.93 24.14
CA CYS A 516 -12.77 -4.96 23.09
C CYS A 516 -11.84 -6.17 23.22
N ALA A 517 -11.28 -6.41 24.40
CA ALA A 517 -10.28 -7.46 24.57
C ALA A 517 -10.87 -8.85 24.25
N ALA A 518 -12.09 -9.15 24.76
CA ALA A 518 -12.73 -10.43 24.56
C ALA A 518 -13.16 -10.65 23.09
N VAL A 519 -13.80 -9.65 22.48
CA VAL A 519 -14.28 -9.74 21.10
C VAL A 519 -13.12 -9.83 20.11
N LEU A 520 -12.05 -9.05 20.31
CA LEU A 520 -10.87 -9.14 19.46
C LEU A 520 -10.15 -10.49 19.58
N ALA A 521 -10.03 -11.03 20.78
CA ALA A 521 -9.46 -12.37 20.98
C ALA A 521 -10.31 -13.46 20.29
N GLN A 522 -11.64 -13.39 20.42
CA GLN A 522 -12.55 -14.27 19.71
C GLN A 522 -12.41 -14.15 18.20
N ALA A 523 -12.44 -12.92 17.66
CA ALA A 523 -12.30 -12.66 16.23
C ALA A 523 -10.95 -13.12 15.68
N TRP A 524 -9.88 -12.97 16.46
CA TRP A 524 -8.54 -13.39 16.06
C TRP A 524 -8.43 -14.92 15.90
N ALA A 525 -9.13 -15.67 16.72
CA ALA A 525 -9.12 -17.13 16.72
C ALA A 525 -10.00 -17.76 15.62
N LEU A 526 -10.89 -17.00 15.00
CA LEU A 526 -11.76 -17.51 13.95
C LEU A 526 -11.00 -17.67 12.62
N ASP A 527 -11.34 -18.74 11.90
CA ASP A 527 -10.88 -18.99 10.54
C ASP A 527 -11.80 -18.32 9.52
N GLY A 528 -11.22 -17.95 8.36
CA GLY A 528 -11.94 -17.28 7.28
C GLY A 528 -12.15 -15.78 7.52
N PRO A 529 -13.07 -15.15 6.75
CA PRO A 529 -13.35 -13.73 6.89
C PRO A 529 -14.19 -13.46 8.14
N VAL A 530 -13.76 -12.49 8.94
CA VAL A 530 -14.46 -12.05 10.15
C VAL A 530 -14.67 -10.55 10.08
N VAL A 531 -15.91 -10.08 10.28
CA VAL A 531 -16.26 -8.68 10.42
C VAL A 531 -16.55 -8.37 11.89
N VAL A 532 -15.79 -7.46 12.47
CA VAL A 532 -16.04 -6.89 13.80
C VAL A 532 -16.60 -5.49 13.61
N GLU A 533 -17.91 -5.35 13.76
CA GLU A 533 -18.59 -4.06 13.69
C GLU A 533 -18.41 -3.28 14.98
N VAL A 534 -17.79 -2.11 14.89
CA VAL A 534 -17.68 -1.15 15.99
C VAL A 534 -18.81 -0.15 15.87
N ASP A 535 -19.77 -0.20 16.77
CA ASP A 535 -20.91 0.73 16.82
C ASP A 535 -20.47 2.10 17.35
N MET A 536 -19.96 2.94 16.45
CA MET A 536 -19.44 4.26 16.84
C MET A 536 -20.53 5.21 17.35
N ARG A 537 -21.80 4.93 17.02
CA ARG A 537 -22.92 5.75 17.56
C ARG A 537 -23.15 5.44 19.03
N ALA A 538 -23.04 4.17 19.43
CA ALA A 538 -23.13 3.77 20.83
C ALA A 538 -21.90 4.20 21.65
N TRP A 539 -20.69 4.17 21.04
CA TRP A 539 -19.45 4.56 21.73
C TRP A 539 -19.31 6.07 21.90
N GLY A 540 -19.97 6.84 21.04
CA GLY A 540 -19.82 8.29 21.02
C GLY A 540 -18.57 8.76 20.25
N PRO A 541 -18.27 10.08 20.29
CA PRO A 541 -17.20 10.69 19.50
C PRO A 541 -15.82 10.37 20.09
N PHE A 542 -14.78 10.57 19.28
CA PHE A 542 -13.40 10.71 19.75
C PHE A 542 -13.29 11.88 20.75
N ALA A 543 -12.32 11.83 21.66
CA ALA A 543 -12.10 12.91 22.64
C ALA A 543 -11.64 14.22 21.98
N ALA A 544 -11.05 14.15 20.79
CA ALA A 544 -10.73 15.32 19.98
C ALA A 544 -11.32 15.19 18.57
N LYS A 545 -11.71 16.32 17.99
CA LYS A 545 -12.18 16.36 16.58
C LYS A 545 -11.01 16.28 15.62
N PHE A 546 -11.19 15.55 14.52
CA PHE A 546 -10.30 15.60 13.38
C PHE A 546 -10.60 16.86 12.57
N ALA A 547 -9.69 17.82 12.58
CA ALA A 547 -9.88 19.10 11.90
C ALA A 547 -9.71 19.06 10.35
N GLY A 548 -9.60 17.85 9.77
CA GLY A 548 -9.34 17.70 8.33
C GLY A 548 -7.91 18.07 7.94
N PRO A 549 -7.60 18.08 6.63
CA PRO A 549 -6.34 18.62 6.15
C PRO A 549 -6.29 20.11 6.48
N ILE A 550 -5.14 20.56 7.03
CA ILE A 550 -4.91 21.97 7.34
C ILE A 550 -5.14 22.79 6.07
N LEU A 551 -6.28 23.48 5.99
CA LEU A 551 -6.50 24.50 4.98
C LEU A 551 -5.81 25.77 5.48
N ARG A 552 -5.05 26.46 4.64
CA ARG A 552 -4.57 27.79 4.99
C ARG A 552 -5.81 28.62 5.38
N LYS A 553 -5.83 29.12 6.59
CA LYS A 553 -6.64 30.29 6.92
C LYS A 553 -5.82 31.46 6.37
N ASP A 554 -6.30 32.05 5.29
CA ASP A 554 -5.76 33.29 4.76
C ASP A 554 -5.86 34.39 5.83
#